data_132c5a77dc65d7eb0b417182d4088714
#
_entry.id   132c5a77dc65d7eb0b417182d4088714
#
_cell.length_a   1.000
_cell.length_b   1.000
_cell.length_c   1.000
_cell.angle_alpha   90.00
_cell.angle_beta   90.00
_cell.angle_gamma   90.00
#
_symmetry.space_group_name_H-M   'P 1'
#
loop_
_entity.id
_entity.type
_entity.pdbx_description
1 polymer ?
#
loop_
_entity_poly.entity_id
_entity_poly.type
_entity_poly.pdbx_seq_one_letter_code
_entity_poly.pdbx_strand_id
1 'polypeptide(L)'
;MNQTAYRRPTSALPNVIFALLVANGLVFALQQMNAKFMFINFALWPATHPQSPFAFWQLLTYGFLHGNMTHIIFNMFGLWMFGRDLENVMGSRRFLIYYLVCVVGAGIVQLVVAAFQGGIYPTVGASGGVFGILLAYGLTFPNRIVVPLFPPIPMRAITFVFIFGLLELYLGVSGGAPGVANFAHLGGMLFGFVLLRYWRRGRRR
;
A
#
# COMPACT_ATOMS: atom_id res chain seq x y z
N MET A 1 5.08 35.50 5.00
CA MET A 1 5.45 34.23 5.68
C MET A 1 4.25 33.78 6.50
N ASN A 2 3.37 32.96 5.92
CA ASN A 2 2.24 32.36 6.66
C ASN A 2 2.71 30.99 7.17
N GLN A 3 3.10 30.93 8.43
CA GLN A 3 3.22 29.70 9.18
C GLN A 3 1.79 29.15 9.39
N THR A 4 1.34 28.28 8.50
CA THR A 4 0.15 27.47 8.77
C THR A 4 0.46 26.66 10.02
N ALA A 5 -0.21 27.01 11.11
CA ALA A 5 -0.07 26.40 12.41
C ALA A 5 -0.17 24.87 12.26
N TYR A 6 0.94 24.20 12.49
CA TYR A 6 0.98 22.73 12.64
C TYR A 6 0.09 22.40 13.86
N ARG A 7 -1.15 21.99 13.59
CA ARG A 7 -1.99 21.44 14.65
C ARG A 7 -1.25 20.26 15.26
N ARG A 8 -0.94 20.35 16.55
CA ARG A 8 -0.39 19.24 17.32
C ARG A 8 -1.25 18.00 17.08
N PRO A 9 -0.64 16.83 16.84
CA PRO A 9 -1.40 15.58 16.69
C PRO A 9 -2.18 15.37 17.98
N THR A 10 -3.49 15.26 17.89
CA THR A 10 -4.31 14.73 18.98
C THR A 10 -3.84 13.29 19.26
N SER A 11 -3.76 12.87 20.52
CA SER A 11 -3.31 11.54 20.93
C SER A 11 -4.18 10.39 20.40
N ALA A 12 -5.32 10.69 19.80
CA ALA A 12 -6.21 9.72 19.17
C ALA A 12 -5.74 9.34 17.76
N LEU A 13 -5.89 8.06 17.40
CA LEU A 13 -5.67 7.59 16.03
C LEU A 13 -6.66 8.29 15.08
N PRO A 14 -6.22 8.78 13.90
CA PRO A 14 -7.11 9.30 12.88
C PRO A 14 -8.13 8.25 12.44
N ASN A 15 -9.34 8.70 12.11
CA ASN A 15 -10.50 7.82 11.92
C ASN A 15 -10.33 6.77 10.80
N VAL A 16 -9.71 7.16 9.68
CA VAL A 16 -9.53 6.24 8.53
C VAL A 16 -8.44 5.23 8.82
N ILE A 17 -7.32 5.65 9.43
CA ILE A 17 -6.27 4.71 9.85
C ILE A 17 -6.84 3.69 10.82
N PHE A 18 -7.59 4.13 11.83
CA PHE A 18 -8.24 3.22 12.78
C PHE A 18 -9.18 2.24 12.06
N ALA A 19 -10.04 2.74 11.18
CA ALA A 19 -10.97 1.90 10.42
C ALA A 19 -10.26 0.88 9.53
N LEU A 20 -9.17 1.27 8.86
CA LEU A 20 -8.38 0.37 8.02
C LEU A 20 -7.66 -0.70 8.84
N LEU A 21 -7.08 -0.34 10.00
CA LEU A 21 -6.45 -1.32 10.90
C LEU A 21 -7.46 -2.35 11.40
N VAL A 22 -8.63 -1.89 11.85
CA VAL A 22 -9.71 -2.77 12.31
C VAL A 22 -10.23 -3.65 11.18
N ALA A 23 -10.50 -3.08 10.00
CA ALA A 23 -10.99 -3.84 8.85
C ALA A 23 -10.01 -4.95 8.43
N ASN A 24 -8.71 -4.64 8.33
CA ASN A 24 -7.70 -5.65 8.02
C ASN A 24 -7.60 -6.74 9.10
N GLY A 25 -7.66 -6.36 10.38
CA GLY A 25 -7.66 -7.32 11.50
C GLY A 25 -8.88 -8.25 11.47
N LEU A 26 -10.09 -7.70 11.23
CA LEU A 26 -11.32 -8.49 11.13
C LEU A 26 -11.29 -9.42 9.92
N VAL A 27 -10.88 -8.93 8.74
CA VAL A 27 -10.76 -9.76 7.53
C VAL A 27 -9.73 -10.87 7.75
N PHE A 28 -8.60 -10.58 8.40
CA PHE A 28 -7.60 -11.60 8.71
C PHE A 28 -8.13 -12.66 9.69
N ALA A 29 -8.91 -12.26 10.69
CA ALA A 29 -9.58 -13.21 11.61
C ALA A 29 -10.58 -14.11 10.86
N LEU A 30 -11.41 -13.54 9.97
CA LEU A 30 -12.32 -14.31 9.12
C LEU A 30 -11.56 -15.26 8.18
N GLN A 31 -10.42 -14.83 7.66
CA GLN A 31 -9.54 -15.64 6.82
C GLN A 31 -9.01 -16.88 7.57
N GLN A 32 -8.74 -16.78 8.90
CA GLN A 32 -8.33 -17.95 9.70
C GLN A 32 -9.47 -18.97 9.85
N MET A 33 -10.73 -18.56 9.77
CA MET A 33 -11.88 -19.48 9.87
C MET A 33 -12.09 -20.27 8.58
N ASN A 34 -11.87 -19.67 7.40
CA ASN A 34 -12.01 -20.35 6.10
C ASN A 34 -11.06 -19.73 5.05
N ALA A 35 -9.78 -20.05 5.18
CA ALA A 35 -8.74 -19.51 4.28
C ALA A 35 -9.02 -19.85 2.81
N LYS A 36 -9.41 -21.08 2.49
CA LYS A 36 -9.65 -21.50 1.11
C LYS A 36 -10.75 -20.67 0.44
N PHE A 37 -11.89 -20.48 1.12
CA PHE A 37 -12.98 -19.65 0.61
C PHE A 37 -12.54 -18.19 0.41
N MET A 38 -11.86 -17.62 1.40
CA MET A 38 -11.40 -16.24 1.35
C MET A 38 -10.40 -15.99 0.21
N PHE A 39 -9.43 -16.88 0.03
CA PHE A 39 -8.46 -16.75 -1.05
C PHE A 39 -9.08 -16.93 -2.44
N ILE A 40 -9.94 -17.94 -2.65
CA ILE A 40 -10.57 -18.17 -3.95
C ILE A 40 -11.40 -16.96 -4.39
N ASN A 41 -12.19 -16.38 -3.48
CA ASN A 41 -13.16 -15.35 -3.85
C ASN A 41 -12.63 -13.92 -3.79
N PHE A 42 -11.65 -13.62 -2.92
CA PHE A 42 -11.27 -12.26 -2.59
C PHE A 42 -9.80 -11.91 -2.85
N ALA A 43 -8.90 -12.91 -3.03
CA ALA A 43 -7.54 -12.64 -3.49
C ALA A 43 -7.54 -12.21 -4.97
N LEU A 44 -6.54 -11.46 -5.39
CA LEU A 44 -6.40 -11.01 -6.77
C LEU A 44 -5.79 -12.12 -7.62
N TRP A 45 -6.63 -12.80 -8.39
CA TRP A 45 -6.22 -13.87 -9.30
C TRP A 45 -5.86 -13.31 -10.68
N PRO A 46 -4.81 -13.85 -11.33
CA PRO A 46 -4.53 -13.53 -12.73
C PRO A 46 -5.72 -13.95 -13.63
N ALA A 47 -6.02 -13.15 -14.65
CA ALA A 47 -7.12 -13.43 -15.58
C ALA A 47 -6.92 -14.75 -16.35
N THR A 48 -5.68 -15.22 -16.43
CA THR A 48 -5.28 -16.46 -17.12
C THR A 48 -5.39 -17.72 -16.25
N HIS A 49 -5.76 -17.58 -14.96
CA HIS A 49 -5.82 -18.72 -14.06
C HIS A 49 -7.05 -19.62 -14.40
N PRO A 50 -6.84 -20.93 -14.66
CA PRO A 50 -7.91 -21.80 -15.19
C PRO A 50 -9.04 -22.11 -14.21
N GLN A 51 -8.77 -22.07 -12.90
CA GLN A 51 -9.73 -22.50 -11.87
C GLN A 51 -10.26 -21.35 -11.00
N SER A 52 -9.65 -20.17 -11.08
CA SER A 52 -10.03 -19.02 -10.27
C SER A 52 -9.88 -17.76 -11.13
N PRO A 53 -10.83 -17.50 -12.04
CA PRO A 53 -10.74 -16.36 -12.94
C PRO A 53 -10.82 -15.04 -12.14
N PHE A 54 -10.17 -14.02 -12.68
CA PHE A 54 -10.24 -12.66 -12.17
C PHE A 54 -11.71 -12.19 -12.06
N ALA A 55 -12.02 -11.56 -10.93
CA ALA A 55 -13.26 -10.83 -10.72
C ALA A 55 -12.94 -9.39 -10.29
N PHE A 56 -13.71 -8.41 -10.80
CA PHE A 56 -13.37 -6.99 -10.66
C PHE A 56 -13.31 -6.50 -9.20
N TRP A 57 -14.09 -7.09 -8.28
CA TRP A 57 -14.02 -6.73 -6.84
C TRP A 57 -12.68 -7.12 -6.21
N GLN A 58 -11.97 -8.09 -6.79
CA GLN A 58 -10.66 -8.52 -6.31
C GLN A 58 -9.61 -7.41 -6.39
N LEU A 59 -9.79 -6.41 -7.29
CA LEU A 59 -8.95 -5.21 -7.32
C LEU A 59 -8.95 -4.40 -6.02
N LEU A 60 -9.97 -4.58 -5.19
CA LEU A 60 -10.08 -3.93 -3.89
C LEU A 60 -9.88 -4.92 -2.75
N THR A 61 -10.56 -6.07 -2.81
CA THR A 61 -10.65 -7.00 -1.67
C THR A 61 -9.32 -7.65 -1.33
N TYR A 62 -8.46 -7.91 -2.33
CA TYR A 62 -7.14 -8.49 -2.11
C TYR A 62 -6.29 -7.67 -1.14
N GLY A 63 -6.50 -6.35 -1.09
CA GLY A 63 -5.79 -5.42 -0.21
C GLY A 63 -6.12 -5.57 1.28
N PHE A 64 -7.06 -6.43 1.63
CA PHE A 64 -7.44 -6.74 3.01
C PHE A 64 -7.06 -8.17 3.43
N LEU A 65 -6.68 -9.05 2.50
CA LEU A 65 -6.19 -10.39 2.82
C LEU A 65 -4.68 -10.37 3.07
N HIS A 66 -4.19 -11.31 3.87
CA HIS A 66 -2.77 -11.44 4.17
C HIS A 66 -2.31 -12.89 4.17
N GLY A 67 -1.12 -13.14 3.63
CA GLY A 67 -0.57 -14.50 3.49
C GLY A 67 -0.21 -15.17 4.83
N ASN A 68 0.17 -14.36 5.84
CA ASN A 68 0.55 -14.86 7.17
C ASN A 68 0.56 -13.72 8.21
N MET A 69 0.80 -14.07 9.49
CA MET A 69 0.83 -13.13 10.61
C MET A 69 1.91 -12.04 10.45
N THR A 70 3.10 -12.40 10.01
CA THR A 70 4.19 -11.44 9.78
C THR A 70 3.80 -10.42 8.71
N HIS A 71 3.15 -10.89 7.64
CA HIS A 71 2.70 -10.04 6.53
C HIS A 71 1.68 -8.97 7.00
N ILE A 72 0.66 -9.37 7.77
CA ILE A 72 -0.30 -8.37 8.30
C ILE A 72 0.36 -7.42 9.30
N ILE A 73 1.22 -7.91 10.19
CA ILE A 73 1.89 -7.05 11.18
C ILE A 73 2.70 -5.95 10.49
N PHE A 74 3.54 -6.28 9.50
CA PHE A 74 4.33 -5.28 8.78
C PHE A 74 3.47 -4.30 7.98
N ASN A 75 2.39 -4.78 7.35
CA ASN A 75 1.45 -3.89 6.65
C ASN A 75 0.77 -2.92 7.61
N MET A 76 0.25 -3.40 8.72
CA MET A 76 -0.44 -2.56 9.71
C MET A 76 0.52 -1.60 10.40
N PHE A 77 1.74 -2.03 10.67
CA PHE A 77 2.79 -1.16 11.20
C PHE A 77 3.12 -0.02 10.23
N GLY A 78 3.35 -0.32 8.94
CA GLY A 78 3.61 0.69 7.92
C GLY A 78 2.43 1.64 7.71
N LEU A 79 1.21 1.10 7.65
CA LEU A 79 -0.02 1.87 7.54
C LEU A 79 -0.19 2.84 8.73
N TRP A 80 0.03 2.37 9.94
CA TRP A 80 -0.05 3.19 11.14
C TRP A 80 1.06 4.25 11.20
N MET A 81 2.31 3.85 10.99
CA MET A 81 3.48 4.71 11.17
C MET A 81 3.49 5.87 10.17
N PHE A 82 3.27 5.59 8.89
CA PHE A 82 3.32 6.61 7.84
C PHE A 82 1.95 7.23 7.55
N GLY A 83 0.87 6.45 7.67
CA GLY A 83 -0.47 6.88 7.31
C GLY A 83 -1.05 7.91 8.26
N ARG A 84 -0.80 7.78 9.57
CA ARG A 84 -1.32 8.70 10.59
C ARG A 84 -0.98 10.17 10.30
N ASP A 85 0.27 10.45 10.01
CA ASP A 85 0.71 11.82 9.74
C ASP A 85 0.14 12.34 8.42
N LEU A 86 0.00 11.48 7.42
CA LEU A 86 -0.60 11.83 6.14
C LEU A 86 -2.10 12.09 6.24
N GLU A 87 -2.85 11.29 7.01
CA GLU A 87 -4.27 11.54 7.23
C GLU A 87 -4.48 12.89 7.91
N ASN A 88 -3.65 13.24 8.90
CA ASN A 88 -3.69 14.54 9.58
C ASN A 88 -3.45 15.73 8.63
N VAL A 89 -2.60 15.56 7.62
CA VAL A 89 -2.28 16.62 6.63
C VAL A 89 -3.28 16.68 5.47
N MET A 90 -3.70 15.52 4.97
CA MET A 90 -4.59 15.43 3.81
C MET A 90 -6.07 15.59 4.19
N GLY A 91 -6.42 15.24 5.44
CA GLY A 91 -7.78 15.00 5.91
C GLY A 91 -8.29 13.60 5.50
N SER A 92 -9.16 13.03 6.33
CA SER A 92 -9.61 11.63 6.24
C SER A 92 -10.16 11.25 4.87
N ARG A 93 -11.01 12.10 4.25
CA ARG A 93 -11.61 11.80 2.94
C ARG A 93 -10.56 11.66 1.83
N ARG A 94 -9.60 12.60 1.76
CA ARG A 94 -8.55 12.55 0.74
C ARG A 94 -7.58 11.40 0.98
N PHE A 95 -7.25 11.14 2.24
CA PHE A 95 -6.41 10.02 2.62
C PHE A 95 -7.04 8.69 2.21
N LEU A 96 -8.34 8.47 2.47
CA LEU A 96 -9.04 7.25 2.07
C LEU A 96 -9.03 7.07 0.54
N ILE A 97 -9.39 8.13 -0.21
CA ILE A 97 -9.35 8.08 -1.68
C ILE A 97 -7.94 7.75 -2.17
N TYR A 98 -6.92 8.38 -1.59
CA TYR A 98 -5.53 8.13 -1.93
C TYR A 98 -5.14 6.67 -1.71
N TYR A 99 -5.43 6.14 -0.53
CA TYR A 99 -5.14 4.75 -0.19
C TYR A 99 -5.81 3.76 -1.14
N LEU A 100 -7.12 3.93 -1.38
CA LEU A 100 -7.88 3.04 -2.26
C LEU A 100 -7.38 3.09 -3.71
N VAL A 101 -7.04 4.28 -4.22
CA VAL A 101 -6.43 4.42 -5.57
C VAL A 101 -5.09 3.71 -5.65
N CYS A 102 -4.26 3.78 -4.60
CA CYS A 102 -2.99 3.05 -4.55
C CYS A 102 -3.22 1.53 -4.54
N VAL A 103 -4.20 1.03 -3.76
CA VAL A 103 -4.55 -0.40 -3.73
C VAL A 103 -5.02 -0.87 -5.11
N VAL A 104 -6.00 -0.19 -5.69
CA VAL A 104 -6.55 -0.56 -7.01
C VAL A 104 -5.47 -0.48 -8.10
N GLY A 105 -4.67 0.60 -8.11
CA GLY A 105 -3.59 0.78 -9.07
C GLY A 105 -2.50 -0.30 -8.95
N ALA A 106 -2.16 -0.69 -7.73
CA ALA A 106 -1.25 -1.80 -7.46
C ALA A 106 -1.78 -3.12 -8.05
N GLY A 107 -3.06 -3.39 -7.83
CA GLY A 107 -3.74 -4.58 -8.39
C GLY A 107 -3.73 -4.59 -9.92
N ILE A 108 -4.00 -3.44 -10.56
CA ILE A 108 -3.96 -3.32 -12.04
C ILE A 108 -2.55 -3.62 -12.55
N VAL A 109 -1.52 -3.01 -11.97
CA VAL A 109 -0.13 -3.25 -12.38
C VAL A 109 0.25 -4.73 -12.20
N GLN A 110 -0.16 -5.33 -11.08
CA GLN A 110 0.10 -6.75 -10.84
C GLN A 110 -0.57 -7.67 -11.86
N LEU A 111 -1.82 -7.41 -12.25
CA LEU A 111 -2.51 -8.17 -13.29
C LEU A 111 -1.81 -8.06 -14.65
N VAL A 112 -1.36 -6.85 -15.01
CA VAL A 112 -0.60 -6.64 -16.24
C VAL A 112 0.70 -7.43 -16.22
N VAL A 113 1.47 -7.35 -15.13
CA VAL A 113 2.73 -8.10 -15.00
C VAL A 113 2.48 -9.62 -15.03
N ALA A 114 1.47 -10.11 -14.32
CA ALA A 114 1.11 -11.52 -14.32
C ALA A 114 0.75 -12.03 -15.72
N ALA A 115 0.07 -11.22 -16.53
CA ALA A 115 -0.28 -11.56 -17.92
C ALA A 115 0.97 -11.74 -18.80
N PHE A 116 2.02 -10.94 -18.58
CA PHE A 116 3.27 -11.06 -19.34
C PHE A 116 4.19 -12.16 -18.83
N GLN A 117 4.19 -12.43 -17.52
CA GLN A 117 5.08 -13.41 -16.90
C GLN A 117 4.47 -14.81 -16.78
N GLY A 118 3.20 -15.00 -17.17
CA GLY A 118 2.49 -16.27 -17.01
C GLY A 118 2.22 -16.64 -15.54
N GLY A 119 2.07 -15.64 -14.66
CA GLY A 119 1.80 -15.85 -13.25
C GLY A 119 0.48 -16.58 -13.00
N ILE A 120 0.50 -17.58 -12.11
CA ILE A 120 -0.68 -18.38 -11.75
C ILE A 120 -1.06 -18.24 -10.26
N TYR A 121 -0.28 -17.48 -9.49
CA TYR A 121 -0.51 -17.33 -8.05
C TYR A 121 -1.33 -16.07 -7.73
N PRO A 122 -2.22 -16.13 -6.72
CA PRO A 122 -2.99 -14.98 -6.30
C PRO A 122 -2.11 -13.99 -5.54
N THR A 123 -2.45 -12.71 -5.67
CA THR A 123 -1.84 -11.63 -4.90
C THR A 123 -2.75 -11.24 -3.75
N VAL A 124 -2.17 -10.99 -2.58
CA VAL A 124 -2.85 -10.50 -1.36
C VAL A 124 -1.98 -9.48 -0.63
N GLY A 125 -2.60 -8.58 0.10
CA GLY A 125 -1.93 -7.66 1.02
C GLY A 125 -2.26 -6.19 0.80
N ALA A 126 -2.27 -5.45 1.90
CA ALA A 126 -2.43 -4.00 1.92
C ALA A 126 -1.19 -3.25 1.38
N SER A 127 -0.12 -3.97 1.07
CA SER A 127 1.21 -3.40 0.78
C SER A 127 1.23 -2.45 -0.41
N GLY A 128 0.45 -2.67 -1.46
CA GLY A 128 0.33 -1.72 -2.57
C GLY A 128 -0.15 -0.33 -2.09
N GLY A 129 -1.14 -0.29 -1.20
CA GLY A 129 -1.59 0.92 -0.53
C GLY A 129 -0.53 1.52 0.41
N VAL A 130 0.16 0.67 1.18
CA VAL A 130 1.22 1.08 2.12
C VAL A 130 2.41 1.70 1.37
N PHE A 131 2.84 1.13 0.24
CA PHE A 131 3.90 1.73 -0.59
C PHE A 131 3.47 3.06 -1.23
N GLY A 132 2.20 3.19 -1.61
CA GLY A 132 1.64 4.48 -2.00
C GLY A 132 1.70 5.51 -0.87
N ILE A 133 1.31 5.13 0.37
CA ILE A 133 1.43 5.96 1.57
C ILE A 133 2.90 6.33 1.83
N LEU A 134 3.82 5.38 1.71
CA LEU A 134 5.25 5.61 1.88
C LEU A 134 5.77 6.68 0.92
N LEU A 135 5.39 6.60 -0.36
CA LEU A 135 5.71 7.62 -1.36
C LEU A 135 5.16 9.00 -0.96
N ALA A 136 3.87 9.08 -0.60
CA ALA A 136 3.26 10.33 -0.18
C ALA A 136 3.95 10.93 1.05
N TYR A 137 4.35 10.08 2.00
CA TYR A 137 5.08 10.50 3.20
C TYR A 137 6.44 11.12 2.84
N GLY A 138 7.25 10.46 2.02
CA GLY A 138 8.52 10.99 1.56
C GLY A 138 8.41 12.30 0.79
N LEU A 139 7.36 12.45 -0.03
CA LEU A 139 7.10 13.69 -0.78
C LEU A 139 6.51 14.83 0.09
N THR A 140 5.84 14.50 1.19
CA THR A 140 5.22 15.48 2.10
C THR A 140 6.20 15.93 3.19
N PHE A 141 7.02 14.99 3.69
CA PHE A 141 7.98 15.22 4.79
C PHE A 141 9.41 14.82 4.39
N PRO A 142 9.98 15.38 3.29
CA PRO A 142 11.20 14.87 2.66
C PRO A 142 12.42 14.84 3.59
N ASN A 143 12.51 15.76 4.52
CA ASN A 143 13.65 15.91 5.43
C ASN A 143 13.43 15.26 6.81
N ARG A 144 12.26 14.66 7.05
CA ARG A 144 12.01 13.94 8.30
C ARG A 144 12.89 12.70 8.37
N ILE A 145 13.52 12.48 9.53
CA ILE A 145 14.35 11.29 9.74
C ILE A 145 13.43 10.08 10.01
N VAL A 146 13.67 9.02 9.29
CA VAL A 146 13.07 7.68 9.48
C VAL A 146 14.18 6.70 9.81
N VAL A 147 13.90 5.79 10.72
CA VAL A 147 14.78 4.69 11.06
C VAL A 147 14.10 3.40 10.66
N PRO A 148 14.55 2.70 9.59
CA PRO A 148 14.02 1.39 9.23
C PRO A 148 14.21 0.39 10.36
N LEU A 149 13.37 -0.65 10.40
CA LEU A 149 13.55 -1.74 11.36
C LEU A 149 14.85 -2.52 11.10
N PHE A 150 15.22 -2.65 9.83
CA PHE A 150 16.46 -3.34 9.45
C PHE A 150 16.96 -2.88 8.05
N PRO A 151 18.24 -2.49 7.93
CA PRO A 151 19.14 -2.11 9.03
C PRO A 151 18.68 -0.79 9.68
N PRO A 152 18.87 -0.59 10.99
CA PRO A 152 18.37 0.60 11.69
C PRO A 152 19.27 1.83 11.43
N ILE A 153 19.38 2.23 10.19
CA ILE A 153 20.19 3.40 9.75
C ILE A 153 19.28 4.60 9.59
N PRO A 154 19.43 5.67 10.41
CA PRO A 154 18.66 6.88 10.26
C PRO A 154 18.89 7.52 8.90
N MET A 155 17.81 7.83 8.17
CA MET A 155 17.90 8.50 6.88
C MET A 155 16.70 9.41 6.64
N ARG A 156 16.83 10.34 5.66
CA ARG A 156 15.71 11.20 5.28
C ARG A 156 14.59 10.37 4.65
N ALA A 157 13.33 10.72 4.92
CA ALA A 157 12.17 10.01 4.40
C ALA A 157 12.18 9.90 2.86
N ILE A 158 12.59 10.94 2.15
CA ILE A 158 12.70 10.89 0.70
C ILE A 158 13.76 9.88 0.22
N THR A 159 14.90 9.80 0.92
CA THR A 159 15.98 8.82 0.64
C THR A 159 15.46 7.40 0.90
N PHE A 160 14.76 7.20 2.01
CA PHE A 160 14.15 5.93 2.35
C PHE A 160 13.20 5.44 1.24
N VAL A 161 12.28 6.30 0.80
CA VAL A 161 11.34 6.00 -0.29
C VAL A 161 12.06 5.64 -1.60
N PHE A 162 13.10 6.40 -1.94
CA PHE A 162 13.87 6.15 -3.16
C PHE A 162 14.61 4.80 -3.12
N ILE A 163 15.27 4.49 -2.00
CA ILE A 163 15.98 3.22 -1.81
C ILE A 163 14.98 2.04 -1.88
N PHE A 164 13.85 2.13 -1.18
CA PHE A 164 12.84 1.07 -1.20
C PHE A 164 12.22 0.90 -2.58
N GLY A 165 11.92 1.98 -3.29
CA GLY A 165 11.44 1.89 -4.67
C GLY A 165 12.43 1.22 -5.63
N LEU A 166 13.72 1.55 -5.52
CA LEU A 166 14.77 0.89 -6.31
C LEU A 166 14.93 -0.59 -5.93
N LEU A 167 14.86 -0.91 -4.65
CA LEU A 167 14.94 -2.29 -4.16
C LEU A 167 13.78 -3.13 -4.70
N GLU A 168 12.54 -2.60 -4.65
CA GLU A 168 11.37 -3.28 -5.21
C GLU A 168 11.52 -3.51 -6.72
N LEU A 169 12.05 -2.53 -7.46
CA LEU A 169 12.33 -2.69 -8.89
C LEU A 169 13.38 -3.77 -9.14
N TYR A 170 14.48 -3.73 -8.40
CA TYR A 170 15.55 -4.73 -8.52
C TYR A 170 15.05 -6.14 -8.22
N LEU A 171 14.34 -6.31 -7.10
CA LEU A 171 13.80 -7.63 -6.69
C LEU A 171 12.73 -8.13 -7.67
N GLY A 172 11.90 -7.24 -8.20
CA GLY A 172 10.87 -7.59 -9.19
C GLY A 172 11.48 -8.05 -10.53
N VAL A 173 12.55 -7.39 -10.99
CA VAL A 173 13.21 -7.74 -12.25
C VAL A 173 14.10 -8.98 -12.10
N SER A 174 14.83 -9.09 -10.98
CA SER A 174 15.74 -10.23 -10.73
C SER A 174 15.03 -11.51 -10.30
N GLY A 175 13.76 -11.43 -9.87
CA GLY A 175 13.06 -12.55 -9.23
C GLY A 175 13.62 -12.91 -7.85
N GLY A 176 14.39 -12.00 -7.23
CA GLY A 176 15.11 -12.24 -5.97
C GLY A 176 14.23 -12.34 -4.72
N ALA A 177 12.92 -12.11 -4.84
CA ALA A 177 11.95 -12.21 -3.75
C ALA A 177 10.74 -13.06 -4.14
N PRO A 178 10.87 -14.40 -4.21
CA PRO A 178 9.75 -15.27 -4.55
C PRO A 178 8.55 -15.07 -3.60
N GLY A 179 7.35 -14.99 -4.16
CA GLY A 179 6.13 -14.79 -3.38
C GLY A 179 5.86 -13.34 -2.95
N VAL A 180 6.70 -12.39 -3.30
CA VAL A 180 6.49 -10.95 -3.08
C VAL A 180 6.04 -10.29 -4.39
N ALA A 181 4.93 -9.55 -4.33
CA ALA A 181 4.39 -8.83 -5.48
C ALA A 181 5.06 -7.45 -5.65
N ASN A 182 6.38 -7.44 -5.94
CA ASN A 182 7.19 -6.21 -6.03
C ASN A 182 6.59 -5.19 -7.00
N PHE A 183 6.07 -5.63 -8.14
CA PHE A 183 5.44 -4.73 -9.10
C PHE A 183 4.11 -4.15 -8.61
N ALA A 184 3.38 -4.84 -7.73
CA ALA A 184 2.21 -4.25 -7.07
C ALA A 184 2.63 -3.09 -6.14
N HIS A 185 3.74 -3.23 -5.41
CA HIS A 185 4.31 -2.15 -4.58
C HIS A 185 4.63 -0.91 -5.44
N LEU A 186 5.36 -1.11 -6.53
CA LEU A 186 5.67 -0.04 -7.50
C LEU A 186 4.41 0.55 -8.15
N GLY A 187 3.41 -0.28 -8.44
CA GLY A 187 2.11 0.14 -8.93
C GLY A 187 1.39 1.09 -7.97
N GLY A 188 1.38 0.75 -6.68
CA GLY A 188 0.82 1.60 -5.63
C GLY A 188 1.53 2.96 -5.54
N MET A 189 2.87 2.98 -5.62
CA MET A 189 3.65 4.21 -5.69
C MET A 189 3.32 5.03 -6.93
N LEU A 190 3.24 4.41 -8.11
CA LEU A 190 2.95 5.07 -9.38
C LEU A 190 1.58 5.76 -9.37
N PHE A 191 0.53 5.03 -9.02
CA PHE A 191 -0.84 5.57 -8.97
C PHE A 191 -0.98 6.65 -7.89
N GLY A 192 -0.33 6.46 -6.75
CA GLY A 192 -0.23 7.48 -5.71
C GLY A 192 0.46 8.75 -6.20
N PHE A 193 1.57 8.64 -6.93
CA PHE A 193 2.27 9.78 -7.52
C PHE A 193 1.39 10.55 -8.51
N VAL A 194 0.75 9.82 -9.44
CA VAL A 194 -0.15 10.43 -10.44
C VAL A 194 -1.29 11.20 -9.77
N LEU A 195 -1.92 10.61 -8.75
CA LEU A 195 -3.02 11.27 -8.02
C LEU A 195 -2.55 12.52 -7.26
N LEU A 196 -1.39 12.47 -6.60
CA LEU A 196 -0.82 13.65 -5.94
C LEU A 196 -0.50 14.76 -6.94
N ARG A 197 0.03 14.43 -8.11
CA ARG A 197 0.30 15.40 -9.20
C ARG A 197 -0.99 16.02 -9.72
N TYR A 198 -2.03 15.21 -9.91
CA TYR A 198 -3.35 15.69 -10.32
C TYR A 198 -3.92 16.69 -9.31
N TRP A 199 -3.93 16.38 -8.02
CA TRP A 199 -4.44 17.28 -6.98
C TRP A 199 -3.64 18.57 -6.83
N ARG A 200 -2.32 18.53 -7.05
CA ARG A 200 -1.50 19.75 -7.03
C ARG A 200 -1.80 20.70 -8.19
N ARG A 201 -2.12 20.17 -9.37
CA ARG A 201 -2.51 21.01 -10.52
C ARG A 201 -3.83 21.73 -10.30
N GLY A 202 -4.82 21.08 -9.71
CA GLY A 202 -6.13 21.66 -9.41
C GLY A 202 -6.11 22.79 -8.35
N ARG A 203 -5.06 22.86 -7.51
CA ARG A 203 -4.89 23.95 -6.53
C ARG A 203 -4.24 25.22 -7.09
N ARG A 204 -3.67 25.15 -8.28
CA ARG A 204 -2.99 26.29 -8.93
C ARG A 204 -3.91 27.05 -9.92
N ARG A 205 -5.08 26.54 -10.15
CA ARG A 205 -6.18 27.20 -10.88
C ARG A 205 -7.21 27.74 -9.89
#